data_a86de3ce2c704a45e2416f2f445b268c
#
_entry.id   a86de3ce2c704a45e2416f2f445b268c
#
_cell.length_a   1.000
_cell.length_b   1.000
_cell.length_c   1.000
_cell.angle_alpha   90.00
_cell.angle_beta   90.00
_cell.angle_gamma   90.00
#
_symmetry.space_group_name_H-M   'P 1'
#
loop_
_entity.id
_entity.type
_entity.pdbx_description
1 polymer ?
#
loop_
_entity_poly.entity_id
_entity_poly.type
_entity_poly.pdbx_seq_one_letter_code
_entity_poly.pdbx_strand_id
1 'polypeptide(L)'
;RVRFRAGKPEVIRGYETRVSDTFDGNARDLITFADNRRLKRAVFGTEKKLFEHDGDRIVDITPVSVSVTVSSAFTVALSANTVTVSATAHGRSTGDFVFFTSVSEVGGNIDLANSVFPVSVINANTFAIDVVTTASVAQTSEGQGTCHFLIATGAAEAVAGLGYGAGSFTAGVCAAGGRGWNQPTSTGASDFISEITQWSLDNFGEDVIAVRRSGTIYRFDTDASATPERATKVSGATNSTPTTVTSIIVSPNDRHLICLGSNQFNTTSSPNGTFDPMTVRWSNQE
;
A
#
# COMPACT_ATOMS: atom_id res chain seq x y z
N ARG A 1 -30.16 -14.45 -8.38
CA ARG A 1 -30.01 -13.99 -6.98
C ARG A 1 -31.36 -13.51 -6.46
N VAL A 2 -31.75 -13.96 -5.28
CA VAL A 2 -33.04 -13.66 -4.65
C VAL A 2 -32.75 -13.12 -3.25
N ARG A 3 -33.47 -12.07 -2.84
CA ARG A 3 -33.54 -11.59 -1.46
C ARG A 3 -34.94 -11.79 -0.92
N PHE A 4 -35.08 -11.91 0.39
CA PHE A 4 -36.38 -11.94 1.06
C PHE A 4 -36.69 -10.58 1.68
N ARG A 5 -37.82 -9.99 1.36
CA ARG A 5 -38.32 -8.76 1.94
C ARG A 5 -39.74 -8.99 2.44
N ALA A 6 -39.98 -8.69 3.70
CA ALA A 6 -41.27 -8.95 4.36
C ALA A 6 -41.79 -10.40 4.12
N GLY A 7 -40.88 -11.39 4.17
CA GLY A 7 -41.23 -12.81 4.01
C GLY A 7 -41.47 -13.25 2.55
N LYS A 8 -41.37 -12.36 1.57
CA LYS A 8 -41.53 -12.68 0.15
C LYS A 8 -40.21 -12.70 -0.60
N PRO A 9 -39.96 -13.68 -1.47
CA PRO A 9 -38.79 -13.69 -2.32
C PRO A 9 -38.93 -12.60 -3.41
N GLU A 10 -37.89 -11.76 -3.53
CA GLU A 10 -37.77 -10.77 -4.60
C GLU A 10 -36.49 -11.04 -5.39
N VAL A 11 -36.56 -10.91 -6.71
CA VAL A 11 -35.37 -10.97 -7.56
C VAL A 11 -34.54 -9.71 -7.30
N ILE A 12 -33.27 -9.90 -6.94
CA ILE A 12 -32.33 -8.79 -6.87
C ILE A 12 -32.04 -8.36 -8.31
N ARG A 13 -32.45 -7.14 -8.66
CA ARG A 13 -32.14 -6.53 -9.95
C ARG A 13 -30.64 -6.33 -10.07
N GLY A 14 -30.16 -6.06 -11.28
CA GLY A 14 -28.75 -5.85 -11.58
C GLY A 14 -28.13 -4.73 -10.75
N TYR A 15 -26.80 -4.71 -10.70
CA TYR A 15 -26.05 -3.62 -10.09
C TYR A 15 -25.87 -2.51 -11.11
N GLU A 16 -26.02 -1.28 -10.66
CA GLU A 16 -25.71 -0.09 -11.43
C GLU A 16 -24.36 0.46 -10.98
N THR A 17 -23.51 0.82 -11.93
CA THR A 17 -22.23 1.48 -11.62
C THR A 17 -22.53 2.91 -11.21
N ARG A 18 -22.18 3.26 -9.98
CA ARG A 18 -22.41 4.60 -9.44
C ARG A 18 -21.27 5.56 -9.77
N VAL A 19 -20.05 5.04 -9.81
CA VAL A 19 -18.83 5.82 -10.10
C VAL A 19 -18.15 5.16 -11.29
N SER A 20 -17.72 5.97 -12.25
CA SER A 20 -17.01 5.49 -13.45
C SER A 20 -15.51 5.28 -13.20
N ASP A 21 -14.99 5.79 -12.07
CA ASP A 21 -13.59 5.70 -11.75
C ASP A 21 -13.17 4.26 -11.55
N THR A 22 -11.97 3.95 -11.97
CA THR A 22 -11.33 2.65 -11.79
C THR A 22 -10.20 2.78 -10.76
N PHE A 23 -9.92 1.70 -10.07
CA PHE A 23 -8.83 1.64 -9.11
C PHE A 23 -7.94 0.42 -9.37
N ASP A 24 -6.68 0.51 -8.93
CA ASP A 24 -5.70 -0.55 -9.10
C ASP A 24 -5.87 -1.64 -8.04
N GLY A 25 -5.93 -2.88 -8.47
CA GLY A 25 -5.94 -4.06 -7.59
C GLY A 25 -7.33 -4.54 -7.18
N ASN A 26 -7.37 -5.49 -6.26
CA ASN A 26 -8.60 -6.07 -5.72
C ASN A 26 -8.84 -5.58 -4.30
N ALA A 27 -10.02 -5.05 -3.99
CA ALA A 27 -10.36 -4.63 -2.65
C ALA A 27 -10.26 -5.81 -1.67
N ARG A 28 -9.51 -5.63 -0.58
CA ARG A 28 -9.23 -6.64 0.46
C ARG A 28 -9.93 -6.34 1.77
N ASP A 29 -10.12 -5.06 2.05
CA ASP A 29 -10.84 -4.58 3.21
C ASP A 29 -11.55 -3.28 2.87
N LEU A 30 -12.63 -2.99 3.57
CA LEU A 30 -13.47 -1.81 3.34
C LEU A 30 -14.10 -1.35 4.65
N ILE A 31 -13.98 -0.06 4.93
CA ILE A 31 -14.73 0.60 5.98
C ILE A 31 -15.58 1.73 5.40
N THR A 32 -16.79 1.90 5.93
CA THR A 32 -17.68 3.01 5.59
C THR A 32 -18.03 3.80 6.84
N PHE A 33 -17.98 5.11 6.73
CA PHE A 33 -18.30 6.02 7.83
C PHE A 33 -18.95 7.30 7.32
N ALA A 34 -19.38 8.15 8.21
CA ALA A 34 -19.81 9.50 7.89
C ALA A 34 -18.92 10.48 8.65
N ASP A 35 -18.40 11.49 7.96
CA ASP A 35 -17.66 12.59 8.58
C ASP A 35 -18.60 13.54 9.35
N ASN A 36 -18.07 14.53 10.08
CA ASN A 36 -18.85 15.50 10.82
C ASN A 36 -19.76 16.36 9.93
N ARG A 37 -19.48 16.46 8.64
CA ARG A 37 -20.32 17.10 7.64
C ARG A 37 -21.46 16.19 7.17
N ARG A 38 -21.53 14.95 7.70
CA ARG A 38 -22.45 13.89 7.31
C ARG A 38 -22.28 13.39 5.88
N LEU A 39 -21.14 13.63 5.28
CA LEU A 39 -20.79 13.02 4.00
C LEU A 39 -20.45 11.55 4.24
N LYS A 40 -20.99 10.69 3.42
CA LYS A 40 -20.72 9.25 3.48
C LYS A 40 -19.45 8.97 2.70
N ARG A 41 -18.47 8.43 3.39
CA ARG A 41 -17.17 8.06 2.84
C ARG A 41 -16.95 6.57 2.95
N ALA A 42 -16.13 6.03 2.07
CA ALA A 42 -15.66 4.66 2.15
C ALA A 42 -14.16 4.65 1.91
N VAL A 43 -13.42 3.97 2.79
CA VAL A 43 -11.98 3.74 2.60
C VAL A 43 -11.77 2.25 2.38
N PHE A 44 -11.00 1.90 1.38
CA PHE A 44 -10.70 0.50 1.07
C PHE A 44 -9.26 0.30 0.65
N GLY A 45 -8.69 -0.81 1.08
CA GLY A 45 -7.33 -1.21 0.77
C GLY A 45 -7.30 -2.32 -0.28
N THR A 46 -6.40 -2.21 -1.23
CA THR A 46 -6.08 -3.25 -2.21
C THR A 46 -4.68 -3.83 -1.96
N GLU A 47 -4.28 -4.83 -2.72
CA GLU A 47 -2.90 -5.32 -2.68
C GLU A 47 -1.88 -4.32 -3.25
N LYS A 48 -2.34 -3.26 -3.90
CA LYS A 48 -1.46 -2.25 -4.53
C LYS A 48 -1.49 -0.91 -3.83
N LYS A 49 -2.67 -0.48 -3.35
CA LYS A 49 -2.89 0.89 -2.90
C LYS A 49 -4.00 0.98 -1.84
N LEU A 50 -4.10 2.13 -1.22
CA LEU A 50 -5.19 2.53 -0.33
C LEU A 50 -6.00 3.63 -1.01
N PHE A 51 -7.32 3.48 -1.02
CA PHE A 51 -8.23 4.41 -1.70
C PHE A 51 -9.31 4.92 -0.76
N GLU A 52 -9.75 6.14 -1.03
CA GLU A 52 -10.98 6.72 -0.50
C GLU A 52 -12.00 6.91 -1.61
N HIS A 53 -13.26 6.68 -1.30
CA HIS A 53 -14.41 7.10 -2.09
C HIS A 53 -15.16 8.17 -1.30
N ASP A 54 -15.18 9.40 -1.81
CA ASP A 54 -15.78 10.56 -1.15
C ASP A 54 -17.27 10.80 -1.52
N GLY A 55 -17.86 9.88 -2.28
CA GLY A 55 -19.23 9.96 -2.78
C GLY A 55 -19.30 10.18 -4.28
N ASP A 56 -18.36 10.87 -4.88
CA ASP A 56 -18.33 11.19 -6.31
C ASP A 56 -17.15 10.55 -7.04
N ARG A 57 -16.00 10.44 -6.41
CA ARG A 57 -14.75 9.98 -7.03
C ARG A 57 -13.99 9.03 -6.12
N ILE A 58 -13.04 8.31 -6.71
CA ILE A 58 -12.07 7.47 -6.00
C ILE A 58 -10.72 8.19 -5.99
N VAL A 59 -10.19 8.41 -4.79
CA VAL A 59 -8.91 9.11 -4.55
C VAL A 59 -7.87 8.12 -4.03
N ASP A 60 -6.67 8.15 -4.59
CA ASP A 60 -5.52 7.38 -4.08
C ASP A 60 -4.92 8.08 -2.87
N ILE A 61 -5.14 7.52 -1.69
CA ILE A 61 -4.65 8.00 -0.40
C ILE A 61 -3.48 7.17 0.15
N THR A 62 -2.84 6.37 -0.70
CA THR A 62 -1.72 5.51 -0.29
C THR A 62 -0.60 6.32 0.36
N PRO A 63 -0.13 5.94 1.55
CA PRO A 63 0.89 6.67 2.27
C PRO A 63 2.23 6.72 1.53
N VAL A 64 2.99 7.80 1.74
CA VAL A 64 4.37 7.92 1.28
C VAL A 64 5.30 7.19 2.26
N SER A 65 6.15 6.34 1.72
CA SER A 65 7.18 5.63 2.48
C SER A 65 8.42 6.49 2.68
N VAL A 66 8.92 7.06 1.60
CA VAL A 66 10.13 7.91 1.60
C VAL A 66 10.05 8.90 0.45
N SER A 67 10.62 10.07 0.67
CA SER A 67 10.78 11.11 -0.36
C SER A 67 12.27 11.36 -0.59
N VAL A 68 12.68 11.40 -1.85
CA VAL A 68 14.07 11.61 -2.27
C VAL A 68 14.12 12.74 -3.27
N THR A 69 14.86 13.79 -2.93
CA THR A 69 15.13 14.87 -3.90
C THR A 69 16.24 14.43 -4.86
N VAL A 70 15.99 14.60 -6.13
CA VAL A 70 16.90 14.22 -7.21
C VAL A 70 17.26 15.43 -8.07
N SER A 71 18.46 15.43 -8.59
CA SER A 71 18.96 16.45 -9.54
C SER A 71 19.67 15.77 -10.69
N SER A 72 19.59 16.37 -11.88
CA SER A 72 20.15 15.78 -13.11
C SER A 72 19.70 14.33 -13.30
N ALA A 73 18.39 14.09 -13.07
CA ALA A 73 17.90 12.75 -12.78
C ALA A 73 17.16 12.08 -13.95
N PHE A 74 16.62 12.87 -14.88
CA PHE A 74 15.73 12.32 -15.89
C PHE A 74 16.42 12.10 -17.21
N THR A 75 16.23 10.93 -17.79
CA THR A 75 16.76 10.57 -19.12
C THR A 75 15.62 9.97 -19.93
N VAL A 76 15.42 10.50 -21.13
CA VAL A 76 14.44 9.98 -22.09
C VAL A 76 14.95 10.15 -23.51
N ALA A 77 14.76 9.16 -24.36
CA ALA A 77 15.11 9.25 -25.78
C ALA A 77 14.02 9.99 -26.56
N LEU A 78 14.37 10.60 -27.66
CA LEU A 78 13.40 11.21 -28.59
C LEU A 78 12.34 10.18 -29.00
N SER A 79 11.09 10.58 -28.96
CA SER A 79 9.92 9.74 -29.28
C SER A 79 9.75 8.52 -28.38
N ALA A 80 10.47 8.42 -27.26
CA ALA A 80 10.25 7.39 -26.26
C ALA A 80 9.20 7.83 -25.23
N ASN A 81 8.54 6.86 -24.61
CA ASN A 81 7.60 7.03 -23.52
C ASN A 81 8.09 6.37 -22.22
N THR A 82 9.31 5.86 -22.19
CA THR A 82 9.95 5.33 -20.99
C THR A 82 10.97 6.34 -20.49
N VAL A 83 10.77 6.85 -19.29
CA VAL A 83 11.65 7.79 -18.61
C VAL A 83 12.50 7.04 -17.60
N THR A 84 13.81 7.12 -17.71
CA THR A 84 14.75 6.61 -16.72
C THR A 84 15.03 7.68 -15.67
N VAL A 85 14.91 7.31 -14.40
CA VAL A 85 15.13 8.20 -13.26
C VAL A 85 16.30 7.72 -12.44
N SER A 86 17.25 8.62 -12.18
CA SER A 86 18.41 8.38 -11.32
C SER A 86 18.09 8.84 -9.89
N ALA A 87 18.03 7.89 -8.97
CA ALA A 87 17.80 8.14 -7.54
C ALA A 87 18.68 7.18 -6.73
N THR A 88 19.78 7.70 -6.22
CA THR A 88 20.80 6.89 -5.53
C THR A 88 20.26 6.12 -4.36
N ALA A 89 20.54 4.81 -4.30
CA ALA A 89 20.14 3.90 -3.23
C ALA A 89 18.64 3.96 -2.91
N HIS A 90 17.77 4.01 -3.94
CA HIS A 90 16.33 4.19 -3.77
C HIS A 90 15.64 3.04 -3.01
N GLY A 91 16.24 1.85 -2.96
CA GLY A 91 15.74 0.71 -2.18
C GLY A 91 14.35 0.22 -2.60
N ARG A 92 13.97 0.41 -3.85
CA ARG A 92 12.65 0.01 -4.38
C ARG A 92 12.74 -1.30 -5.15
N SER A 93 11.59 -1.95 -5.26
CA SER A 93 11.41 -3.15 -6.07
C SER A 93 10.55 -2.85 -7.30
N THR A 94 10.71 -3.63 -8.36
CA THR A 94 9.82 -3.53 -9.52
C THR A 94 8.39 -3.81 -9.10
N GLY A 95 7.47 -2.90 -9.47
CA GLY A 95 6.06 -2.94 -9.07
C GLY A 95 5.72 -1.99 -7.92
N ASP A 96 6.71 -1.39 -7.23
CA ASP A 96 6.46 -0.27 -6.32
C ASP A 96 5.93 0.94 -7.10
N PHE A 97 5.34 1.90 -6.40
CA PHE A 97 4.77 3.09 -7.01
C PHE A 97 5.52 4.36 -6.59
N VAL A 98 5.62 5.30 -7.52
CA VAL A 98 6.22 6.61 -7.31
C VAL A 98 5.35 7.70 -7.92
N PHE A 99 5.32 8.86 -7.28
CA PHE A 99 4.86 10.11 -7.89
C PHE A 99 5.89 11.21 -7.68
N PHE A 100 5.75 12.28 -8.45
CA PHE A 100 6.75 13.34 -8.47
C PHE A 100 6.14 14.68 -8.11
N THR A 101 6.93 15.51 -7.42
CA THR A 101 6.60 16.92 -7.20
C THR A 101 7.80 17.80 -7.57
N SER A 102 7.53 19.06 -7.86
CA SER A 102 8.57 20.04 -8.21
C SER A 102 9.44 19.60 -9.40
N VAL A 103 8.85 18.88 -10.34
CA VAL A 103 9.50 18.45 -11.58
C VAL A 103 9.06 19.37 -12.71
N SER A 104 10.02 19.88 -13.49
CA SER A 104 9.73 20.52 -14.76
C SER A 104 9.41 19.47 -15.84
N GLU A 105 8.85 19.90 -16.96
CA GLU A 105 8.60 19.01 -18.08
C GLU A 105 9.87 18.24 -18.47
N VAL A 106 9.69 16.93 -18.68
CA VAL A 106 10.75 16.02 -19.10
C VAL A 106 10.60 15.74 -20.60
N GLY A 107 11.72 15.72 -21.33
CA GLY A 107 11.68 15.46 -22.78
C GLY A 107 10.86 16.48 -23.56
N GLY A 108 10.69 17.69 -23.03
CA GLY A 108 10.05 18.83 -23.68
C GLY A 108 8.52 18.85 -23.65
N ASN A 109 7.84 17.78 -23.20
CA ASN A 109 6.38 17.69 -23.18
C ASN A 109 5.79 16.64 -22.23
N ILE A 110 6.62 15.94 -21.49
CA ILE A 110 6.17 14.93 -20.51
C ILE A 110 6.00 15.61 -19.15
N ASP A 111 4.76 15.68 -18.68
CA ASP A 111 4.44 16.12 -17.33
C ASP A 111 4.37 14.91 -16.40
N LEU A 112 5.24 14.89 -15.39
CA LEU A 112 5.25 13.85 -14.35
C LEU A 112 4.48 14.25 -13.09
N ALA A 113 4.01 15.49 -13.01
CA ALA A 113 3.28 15.97 -11.83
C ALA A 113 1.91 15.28 -11.73
N ASN A 114 1.47 15.08 -10.48
CA ASN A 114 0.13 14.58 -10.15
C ASN A 114 -0.25 13.19 -10.68
N SER A 115 0.70 12.44 -11.23
CA SER A 115 0.48 11.07 -11.69
C SER A 115 1.31 10.09 -10.87
N VAL A 116 0.77 8.90 -10.65
CA VAL A 116 1.45 7.81 -9.95
C VAL A 116 1.87 6.76 -10.97
N PHE A 117 3.15 6.41 -10.95
CA PHE A 117 3.74 5.50 -11.91
C PHE A 117 4.23 4.22 -11.24
N PRO A 118 4.07 3.06 -11.87
CA PRO A 118 4.75 1.85 -11.44
C PRO A 118 6.25 1.94 -11.73
N VAL A 119 7.06 1.49 -10.80
CA VAL A 119 8.52 1.48 -10.89
C VAL A 119 8.98 0.19 -11.54
N SER A 120 9.84 0.31 -12.55
CA SER A 120 10.62 -0.80 -13.12
C SER A 120 12.07 -0.61 -12.74
N VAL A 121 12.57 -1.39 -11.78
CA VAL A 121 13.93 -1.24 -11.26
C VAL A 121 14.96 -1.73 -12.30
N ILE A 122 15.91 -0.88 -12.63
CA ILE A 122 17.07 -1.20 -13.51
C ILE A 122 18.24 -1.65 -12.64
N ASN A 123 18.56 -0.87 -11.60
CA ASN A 123 19.60 -1.19 -10.60
C ASN A 123 19.34 -0.43 -9.30
N ALA A 124 20.25 -0.52 -8.33
CA ALA A 124 20.07 0.11 -7.01
C ALA A 124 19.95 1.65 -7.03
N ASN A 125 20.34 2.29 -8.11
CA ASN A 125 20.39 3.75 -8.25
C ASN A 125 19.51 4.29 -9.39
N THR A 126 18.91 3.44 -10.19
CA THR A 126 18.11 3.85 -11.34
C THR A 126 16.88 2.95 -11.51
N PHE A 127 15.77 3.58 -11.88
CA PHE A 127 14.56 2.90 -12.25
C PHE A 127 13.93 3.56 -13.48
N ALA A 128 13.03 2.88 -14.14
CA ALA A 128 12.26 3.39 -15.26
C ALA A 128 10.77 3.51 -14.87
N ILE A 129 10.11 4.45 -15.51
CA ILE A 129 8.65 4.62 -15.48
C ILE A 129 8.15 4.76 -16.91
N ASP A 130 6.98 4.22 -17.18
CA ASP A 130 6.32 4.38 -18.48
C ASP A 130 5.25 5.46 -18.39
N VAL A 131 5.25 6.36 -19.35
CA VAL A 131 4.30 7.46 -19.46
C VAL A 131 3.48 7.33 -20.76
N VAL A 132 2.34 7.99 -20.81
CA VAL A 132 1.48 7.95 -22.00
C VAL A 132 2.02 8.79 -23.14
N THR A 133 2.64 9.94 -22.80
CA THR A 133 3.14 10.92 -23.77
C THR A 133 4.55 10.55 -24.20
N THR A 134 4.85 10.59 -25.50
CA THR A 134 6.19 10.40 -26.03
C THR A 134 6.98 11.71 -25.99
N ALA A 135 8.27 11.64 -25.67
CA ALA A 135 9.15 12.79 -25.61
C ALA A 135 9.30 13.49 -26.97
N SER A 136 9.16 14.80 -26.97
CA SER A 136 9.38 15.64 -28.16
C SER A 136 10.86 16.01 -28.34
N VAL A 137 11.66 15.90 -27.30
CA VAL A 137 13.11 16.16 -27.28
C VAL A 137 13.81 15.06 -26.48
N ALA A 138 14.98 14.64 -26.96
CA ALA A 138 15.82 13.75 -26.13
C ALA A 138 16.41 14.53 -24.95
N GLN A 139 16.40 13.92 -23.77
CA GLN A 139 16.96 14.49 -22.55
C GLN A 139 17.86 13.46 -21.88
N THR A 140 19.03 13.89 -21.42
CA THR A 140 20.01 12.97 -20.80
C THR A 140 20.52 13.56 -19.49
N SER A 141 20.17 12.90 -18.39
CA SER A 141 20.61 13.29 -17.04
C SER A 141 20.38 14.77 -16.73
N GLU A 142 19.16 15.24 -16.95
CA GLU A 142 18.76 16.63 -16.73
C GLU A 142 17.56 16.71 -15.80
N GLY A 143 17.23 17.92 -15.35
CA GLY A 143 16.08 18.19 -14.50
C GLY A 143 16.27 17.77 -13.05
N GLN A 144 15.39 18.29 -12.23
CA GLN A 144 15.34 18.03 -10.79
C GLN A 144 13.90 17.78 -10.35
N GLY A 145 13.73 17.21 -9.18
CA GLY A 145 12.42 16.98 -8.59
C GLY A 145 12.50 16.22 -7.28
N THR A 146 11.36 15.92 -6.72
CA THR A 146 11.24 15.04 -5.56
C THR A 146 10.44 13.79 -5.95
N CYS A 147 11.07 12.64 -5.80
CA CYS A 147 10.46 11.33 -5.95
C CYS A 147 9.81 10.94 -4.62
N HIS A 148 8.51 10.73 -4.60
CA HIS A 148 7.76 10.24 -3.44
C HIS A 148 7.39 8.79 -3.69
N PHE A 149 8.07 7.88 -3.02
CA PHE A 149 7.78 6.45 -3.12
C PHE A 149 6.65 6.07 -2.17
N LEU A 150 5.63 5.43 -2.69
CA LEU A 150 4.53 4.92 -1.88
C LEU A 150 4.98 3.70 -1.06
N ILE A 151 4.21 3.37 -0.03
CA ILE A 151 4.46 2.16 0.74
C ILE A 151 4.24 0.93 -0.14
N ALA A 152 5.07 -0.09 0.06
CA ALA A 152 4.78 -1.41 -0.48
C ALA A 152 3.58 -2.01 0.25
N THR A 153 2.52 -2.34 -0.46
CA THR A 153 1.29 -2.85 0.13
C THR A 153 1.29 -4.37 0.33
N GLY A 154 2.25 -5.06 -0.26
CA GLY A 154 2.46 -6.50 -0.12
C GLY A 154 2.13 -7.27 -1.39
N ALA A 155 2.00 -8.58 -1.27
CA ALA A 155 1.79 -9.45 -2.40
C ALA A 155 0.33 -9.49 -2.85
N ALA A 156 0.12 -9.49 -4.16
CA ALA A 156 -1.19 -9.66 -4.78
C ALA A 156 -1.71 -11.09 -4.61
N GLU A 157 -0.81 -12.06 -4.58
CA GLU A 157 -1.11 -13.48 -4.52
C GLU A 157 -0.31 -14.14 -3.39
N ALA A 158 -0.94 -15.09 -2.72
CA ALA A 158 -0.22 -15.98 -1.82
C ALA A 158 0.43 -17.07 -2.65
N VAL A 159 1.74 -17.21 -2.55
CA VAL A 159 2.41 -18.40 -3.05
C VAL A 159 2.18 -19.50 -2.01
N ALA A 160 1.45 -20.55 -2.41
CA ALA A 160 1.30 -21.72 -1.56
C ALA A 160 2.70 -22.29 -1.27
N GLY A 161 3.03 -22.34 0.03
CA GLY A 161 4.31 -22.89 0.46
C GLY A 161 4.49 -24.34 0.00
N LEU A 162 5.72 -24.80 0.00
CA LEU A 162 6.10 -26.19 -0.30
C LEU A 162 5.70 -27.11 0.88
N GLY A 163 4.40 -27.28 1.08
CA GLY A 163 3.85 -28.15 2.11
C GLY A 163 3.39 -29.50 1.59
N TYR A 164 2.73 -30.26 2.45
CA TYR A 164 2.06 -31.50 2.09
C TYR A 164 1.11 -31.25 0.91
N GLY A 165 1.33 -31.93 -0.21
CA GLY A 165 0.53 -31.80 -1.42
C GLY A 165 0.96 -30.68 -2.38
N ALA A 166 1.99 -29.90 -2.06
CA ALA A 166 2.58 -28.97 -3.00
C ALA A 166 3.57 -29.69 -3.91
N GLY A 167 3.38 -29.61 -5.21
CA GLY A 167 4.20 -30.26 -6.23
C GLY A 167 3.63 -31.55 -6.76
N SER A 168 4.34 -32.20 -7.69
CA SER A 168 3.91 -33.43 -8.32
C SER A 168 3.89 -34.60 -7.33
N PHE A 169 2.78 -35.27 -7.23
CA PHE A 169 2.60 -36.44 -6.34
C PHE A 169 3.60 -37.57 -6.60
N THR A 170 4.09 -37.68 -7.81
CA THR A 170 5.04 -38.71 -8.25
C THR A 170 6.48 -38.22 -8.25
N ALA A 171 6.74 -36.97 -7.99
CA ALA A 171 8.09 -36.45 -7.95
C ALA A 171 8.76 -36.92 -6.65
N GLY A 172 9.66 -37.84 -6.77
CA GLY A 172 10.67 -38.11 -5.78
C GLY A 172 11.42 -36.83 -5.41
N VAL A 173 12.69 -36.82 -5.24
CA VAL A 173 13.46 -35.61 -4.97
C VAL A 173 13.19 -34.53 -6.04
N CYS A 174 12.45 -33.51 -5.69
CA CYS A 174 11.98 -32.51 -6.62
C CYS A 174 13.06 -31.44 -6.87
N ALA A 175 13.61 -31.41 -8.06
CA ALA A 175 14.57 -30.39 -8.47
C ALA A 175 13.91 -28.98 -8.65
N ALA A 176 12.58 -28.90 -8.66
CA ALA A 176 11.82 -27.70 -8.96
C ALA A 176 10.88 -27.28 -7.82
N GLY A 177 11.28 -27.49 -6.58
CA GLY A 177 10.61 -26.89 -5.42
C GLY A 177 9.42 -27.65 -4.82
N GLY A 178 8.88 -28.71 -5.43
CA GLY A 178 7.91 -29.60 -4.80
C GLY A 178 8.60 -30.63 -3.91
N ARG A 179 8.03 -30.96 -2.76
CA ARG A 179 8.59 -31.98 -1.87
C ARG A 179 7.60 -33.12 -1.64
N GLY A 180 8.14 -34.32 -1.68
CA GLY A 180 7.39 -35.54 -1.40
C GLY A 180 7.01 -35.65 0.07
N TRP A 181 6.27 -36.70 0.38
CA TRP A 181 5.94 -37.10 1.74
C TRP A 181 7.20 -37.34 2.55
N ASN A 182 7.21 -36.94 3.81
CA ASN A 182 8.34 -37.14 4.72
C ASN A 182 9.62 -36.34 4.39
N GLN A 183 9.50 -35.30 3.57
CA GLN A 183 10.62 -34.39 3.33
C GLN A 183 10.42 -33.09 4.14
N PRO A 184 11.39 -32.69 4.95
CA PRO A 184 11.28 -31.41 5.65
C PRO A 184 11.29 -30.25 4.65
N THR A 185 10.56 -29.20 4.95
CA THR A 185 10.66 -27.95 4.24
C THR A 185 12.09 -27.44 4.26
N SER A 186 12.60 -26.96 3.13
CA SER A 186 13.94 -26.40 3.10
C SER A 186 14.01 -25.20 4.04
N THR A 187 15.08 -25.12 4.79
CA THR A 187 15.37 -23.99 5.69
C THR A 187 15.84 -22.73 4.97
N GLY A 188 15.87 -22.75 3.64
CA GLY A 188 16.09 -21.56 2.81
C GLY A 188 14.81 -20.73 2.73
N ALA A 189 14.54 -19.99 3.77
CA ALA A 189 13.26 -19.41 4.14
C ALA A 189 12.77 -18.25 3.27
N SER A 190 13.39 -17.93 2.16
CA SER A 190 12.93 -16.85 1.29
C SER A 190 11.72 -17.21 0.41
N ASP A 191 11.37 -18.50 0.35
CA ASP A 191 10.33 -19.00 -0.56
C ASP A 191 8.99 -19.24 0.15
N PHE A 192 8.89 -18.91 1.43
CA PHE A 192 7.72 -19.22 2.24
C PHE A 192 6.78 -18.05 2.41
N ILE A 193 5.63 -18.20 1.77
CA ILE A 193 4.39 -17.55 2.15
C ILE A 193 4.53 -16.02 2.09
N SER A 194 4.48 -15.46 0.92
CA SER A 194 3.96 -14.11 0.84
C SER A 194 2.48 -14.20 1.24
N GLU A 195 2.17 -13.77 2.45
CA GLU A 195 0.80 -13.65 2.88
C GLU A 195 0.09 -12.67 1.94
N ILE A 196 -1.13 -13.02 1.55
CA ILE A 196 -2.00 -12.09 0.81
C ILE A 196 -2.08 -10.80 1.60
N THR A 197 -1.91 -9.67 0.93
CA THR A 197 -2.09 -8.36 1.52
C THR A 197 -3.45 -8.27 2.17
N GLN A 198 -3.45 -8.00 3.46
CA GLN A 198 -4.65 -7.72 4.25
C GLN A 198 -4.49 -6.35 4.90
N TRP A 199 -5.58 -5.61 4.89
CA TRP A 199 -5.70 -4.36 5.61
C TRP A 199 -6.54 -4.56 6.86
N SER A 200 -6.31 -3.76 7.85
CA SER A 200 -7.19 -3.56 9.00
C SER A 200 -7.49 -2.07 9.07
N LEU A 201 -8.74 -1.74 8.86
CA LEU A 201 -9.22 -0.36 8.76
C LEU A 201 -10.20 -0.11 9.91
N ASP A 202 -10.09 1.04 10.58
CA ASP A 202 -11.09 1.44 11.56
C ASP A 202 -11.22 2.98 11.60
N ASN A 203 -12.39 3.42 12.09
CA ASN A 203 -12.71 4.84 12.15
C ASN A 203 -12.27 5.42 13.50
N PHE A 204 -11.56 6.54 13.45
CA PHE A 204 -11.09 7.28 14.61
C PHE A 204 -11.67 8.70 14.61
N GLY A 205 -12.92 8.82 15.00
CA GLY A 205 -13.65 10.08 14.90
C GLY A 205 -14.02 10.41 13.45
N GLU A 206 -13.37 11.39 12.85
CA GLU A 206 -13.51 11.73 11.43
C GLU A 206 -12.50 11.01 10.56
N ASP A 207 -11.40 10.59 11.15
CA ASP A 207 -10.27 10.00 10.47
C ASP A 207 -10.40 8.51 10.31
N VAL A 208 -9.59 7.97 9.43
CA VAL A 208 -9.45 6.52 9.27
C VAL A 208 -8.04 6.11 9.65
N ILE A 209 -7.97 5.12 10.53
CA ILE A 209 -6.71 4.44 10.81
C ILE A 209 -6.62 3.22 9.92
N ALA A 210 -5.48 3.08 9.27
CA ALA A 210 -5.19 2.00 8.35
C ALA A 210 -3.88 1.30 8.72
N VAL A 211 -3.91 -0.01 8.77
CA VAL A 211 -2.73 -0.85 8.96
C VAL A 211 -2.73 -1.93 7.89
N ARG A 212 -1.63 -2.06 7.17
CA ARG A 212 -1.34 -3.27 6.44
C ARG A 212 -0.85 -4.32 7.43
N ARG A 213 -1.37 -5.54 7.37
CA ARG A 213 -0.95 -6.65 8.24
C ARG A 213 0.59 -6.72 8.32
N SER A 214 1.11 -6.79 9.52
CA SER A 214 2.55 -6.73 9.82
C SER A 214 3.23 -5.43 9.38
N GLY A 215 2.48 -4.34 9.33
CA GLY A 215 2.95 -3.02 8.90
C GLY A 215 2.80 -1.94 9.96
N THR A 216 3.13 -0.73 9.55
CA THR A 216 3.03 0.49 10.37
C THR A 216 1.59 1.03 10.33
N ILE A 217 1.24 1.80 11.35
CA ILE A 217 -0.05 2.47 11.47
C ILE A 217 -0.04 3.78 10.67
N TYR A 218 -1.07 3.98 9.87
CA TYR A 218 -1.31 5.21 9.11
C TYR A 218 -2.65 5.83 9.51
N ARG A 219 -2.71 7.15 9.51
CA ARG A 219 -3.92 7.94 9.69
C ARG A 219 -4.22 8.68 8.40
N PHE A 220 -5.42 8.59 7.94
CA PHE A 220 -5.96 9.43 6.89
C PHE A 220 -6.88 10.47 7.52
N ASP A 221 -6.49 11.72 7.42
CA ASP A 221 -7.23 12.87 7.89
C ASP A 221 -8.16 13.34 6.77
N THR A 222 -9.47 13.21 6.97
CA THR A 222 -10.48 13.53 5.95
C THR A 222 -10.68 15.02 5.74
N ASP A 223 -10.17 15.86 6.64
CA ASP A 223 -10.21 17.31 6.54
C ASP A 223 -8.89 17.95 6.07
N ALA A 224 -7.88 17.12 5.82
CA ALA A 224 -6.60 17.60 5.34
C ALA A 224 -6.75 18.30 3.98
N SER A 225 -6.17 19.47 3.87
CA SER A 225 -6.15 20.26 2.62
C SER A 225 -4.88 20.06 1.80
N ALA A 226 -4.08 19.05 2.14
CA ALA A 226 -2.85 18.74 1.42
C ALA A 226 -3.14 18.20 0.02
N THR A 227 -2.39 18.64 -0.97
CA THR A 227 -2.49 18.13 -2.34
C THR A 227 -1.15 17.54 -2.75
N PRO A 228 -1.09 16.23 -3.09
CA PRO A 228 -2.16 15.23 -2.99
C PRO A 228 -2.45 14.82 -1.54
N GLU A 229 -3.72 14.61 -1.23
CA GLU A 229 -4.15 14.04 0.05
C GLU A 229 -3.65 12.61 0.16
N ARG A 230 -2.92 12.31 1.24
CA ARG A 230 -2.41 10.96 1.48
C ARG A 230 -2.39 10.65 2.97
N ALA A 231 -2.63 9.40 3.29
CA ALA A 231 -2.51 8.95 4.66
C ALA A 231 -1.06 9.12 5.17
N THR A 232 -0.92 9.52 6.42
CA THR A 232 0.35 9.81 7.06
C THR A 232 0.66 8.79 8.13
N LYS A 233 1.95 8.52 8.37
CA LYS A 233 2.37 7.63 9.43
C LYS A 233 2.00 8.22 10.79
N VAL A 234 1.35 7.43 11.63
CA VAL A 234 1.09 7.81 13.02
C VAL A 234 2.41 7.75 13.79
N SER A 235 2.78 8.86 14.43
CA SER A 235 3.97 8.97 15.27
C SER A 235 3.58 9.53 16.63
N GLY A 236 3.90 8.81 17.69
CA GLY A 236 3.76 9.33 19.06
C GLY A 236 4.89 10.30 19.42
N ALA A 237 4.66 11.15 20.41
CA ALA A 237 5.61 12.16 20.87
C ALA A 237 7.00 11.61 21.29
N THR A 238 7.08 10.35 21.63
CA THR A 238 8.29 9.64 22.07
C THR A 238 8.65 8.43 21.21
N ASN A 239 8.20 8.39 19.96
CA ASN A 239 8.34 7.21 19.10
C ASN A 239 7.78 5.91 19.71
N SER A 240 6.80 6.04 20.60
CA SER A 240 6.16 4.90 21.26
C SER A 240 5.10 4.19 20.44
N THR A 241 4.76 4.72 19.26
CA THR A 241 3.82 4.07 18.33
C THR A 241 4.43 2.77 17.80
N PRO A 242 3.69 1.66 17.80
CA PRO A 242 4.18 0.41 17.22
C PRO A 242 4.59 0.57 15.77
N THR A 243 5.69 -0.03 15.38
CA THR A 243 6.18 -0.03 13.99
C THR A 243 5.68 -1.23 13.20
N THR A 244 5.20 -2.25 13.89
CA THR A 244 4.65 -3.47 13.27
C THR A 244 3.41 -3.87 14.04
N VAL A 245 2.28 -3.98 13.34
CA VAL A 245 0.98 -4.33 13.92
C VAL A 245 0.26 -5.28 12.97
N THR A 246 -0.40 -6.29 13.53
CA THR A 246 -1.17 -7.26 12.72
C THR A 246 -2.56 -6.74 12.40
N SER A 247 -3.25 -6.18 13.39
CA SER A 247 -4.62 -5.68 13.26
C SER A 247 -4.89 -4.57 14.27
N ILE A 248 -5.88 -3.75 13.99
CA ILE A 248 -6.28 -2.62 14.85
C ILE A 248 -7.79 -2.67 15.12
N ILE A 249 -8.16 -2.09 16.24
CA ILE A 249 -9.55 -1.78 16.60
C ILE A 249 -9.56 -0.43 17.34
N VAL A 250 -10.51 0.41 17.04
CA VAL A 250 -10.74 1.66 17.77
C VAL A 250 -11.90 1.46 18.75
N SER A 251 -11.68 1.83 20.02
CA SER A 251 -12.76 1.86 21.00
C SER A 251 -13.72 3.00 20.66
N PRO A 252 -15.01 2.72 20.40
CA PRO A 252 -15.92 3.76 19.93
C PRO A 252 -16.27 4.81 20.98
N ASN A 253 -16.17 4.47 22.28
CA ASN A 253 -16.54 5.37 23.37
C ASN A 253 -15.38 6.26 23.82
N ASP A 254 -14.20 5.65 23.98
CA ASP A 254 -13.04 6.28 24.61
C ASP A 254 -11.94 6.63 23.60
N ARG A 255 -12.15 6.29 22.33
CA ARG A 255 -11.20 6.54 21.23
C ARG A 255 -9.78 6.04 21.52
N HIS A 256 -9.65 4.89 22.17
CA HIS A 256 -8.38 4.20 22.25
C HIS A 256 -8.14 3.41 20.96
N LEU A 257 -6.98 3.61 20.38
CA LEU A 257 -6.51 2.73 19.30
C LEU A 257 -5.85 1.50 19.93
N ILE A 258 -6.44 0.34 19.73
CA ILE A 258 -5.97 -0.94 20.22
C ILE A 258 -5.24 -1.66 19.09
N CYS A 259 -3.99 -2.02 19.32
CA CYS A 259 -3.14 -2.73 18.37
C CYS A 259 -2.99 -4.19 18.82
N LEU A 260 -3.38 -5.12 17.96
CA LEU A 260 -3.31 -6.55 18.21
C LEU A 260 -2.14 -7.16 17.44
N GLY A 261 -1.30 -7.93 18.12
CA GLY A 261 -0.06 -8.48 17.57
C GLY A 261 0.89 -7.35 17.16
N SER A 262 1.69 -6.87 18.09
CA SER A 262 2.54 -5.69 17.87
C SER A 262 3.94 -5.88 18.43
N ASN A 263 4.83 -4.93 18.17
CA ASN A 263 6.09 -4.86 18.88
C ASN A 263 5.84 -4.71 20.39
N GLN A 264 6.63 -5.42 21.18
CA GLN A 264 6.64 -5.24 22.64
C GLN A 264 7.10 -3.82 22.98
N PHE A 265 6.49 -3.23 24.01
CA PHE A 265 6.93 -1.93 24.52
C PHE A 265 8.22 -2.09 25.32
N ASN A 266 9.25 -1.36 24.94
CA ASN A 266 10.53 -1.35 25.63
C ASN A 266 10.87 0.07 26.08
N THR A 267 11.06 0.26 27.38
CA THR A 267 11.32 1.58 27.98
C THR A 267 12.81 1.96 27.99
N THR A 268 13.71 1.02 27.71
CA THR A 268 15.15 1.21 28.05
C THR A 268 15.95 1.92 26.95
N SER A 269 15.71 1.65 25.68
CA SER A 269 16.51 2.24 24.59
C SER A 269 15.76 2.44 23.27
N SER A 270 14.69 1.73 23.08
CA SER A 270 13.79 1.86 21.95
C SER A 270 12.38 1.54 22.43
N PRO A 271 11.40 2.40 22.17
CA PRO A 271 10.03 2.14 22.61
C PRO A 271 9.39 0.94 21.89
N ASN A 272 10.06 0.40 20.89
CA ASN A 272 9.62 -0.78 20.15
C ASN A 272 10.65 -1.92 20.26
N GLY A 273 10.27 -2.95 20.99
CA GLY A 273 11.00 -4.21 21.08
C GLY A 273 10.72 -5.14 19.90
N THR A 274 10.97 -6.42 20.10
CA THR A 274 10.69 -7.48 19.11
C THR A 274 9.18 -7.58 18.85
N PHE A 275 8.80 -7.91 17.62
CA PHE A 275 7.42 -8.23 17.29
C PHE A 275 6.98 -9.51 18.00
N ASP A 276 5.80 -9.45 18.63
CA ASP A 276 5.19 -10.59 19.30
C ASP A 276 3.68 -10.62 18.93
N PRO A 277 3.20 -11.68 18.26
CA PRO A 277 1.83 -11.78 17.84
C PRO A 277 0.81 -11.81 18.98
N MET A 278 1.25 -12.07 20.21
CA MET A 278 0.39 -12.09 21.42
C MET A 278 0.39 -10.77 22.18
N THR A 279 1.21 -9.81 21.77
CA THR A 279 1.27 -8.49 22.41
C THR A 279 0.10 -7.63 21.98
N VAL A 280 -0.61 -7.05 22.95
CA VAL A 280 -1.65 -6.03 22.77
C VAL A 280 -1.13 -4.70 23.32
N ARG A 281 -1.25 -3.64 22.52
CA ARG A 281 -0.91 -2.27 22.92
C ARG A 281 -2.08 -1.35 22.61
N TRP A 282 -2.20 -0.29 23.36
CA TRP A 282 -3.23 0.73 23.13
C TRP A 282 -2.68 2.14 23.29
N SER A 283 -3.30 3.09 22.61
CA SER A 283 -3.00 4.49 22.76
C SER A 283 -3.58 5.08 24.03
N ASN A 284 -3.13 6.25 24.43
CA ASN A 284 -3.89 7.07 25.35
C ASN A 284 -5.21 7.48 24.68
N GLN A 285 -6.17 7.90 25.51
CA GLN A 285 -7.38 8.56 25.04
C GLN A 285 -7.00 9.89 24.38
N GLU A 286 -7.69 10.26 23.30
CA GLU A 286 -7.57 11.55 22.65
C GLU A 286 -8.21 12.66 23.49
#